data_917b4b84e214804f0c2aa109bab03fd0
#
_entry.id   917b4b84e214804f0c2aa109bab03fd0
#
_cell.length_a   1.000
_cell.length_b   1.000
_cell.length_c   1.000
_cell.angle_alpha   90.00
_cell.angle_beta   90.00
_cell.angle_gamma   90.00
#
_symmetry.space_group_name_H-M   'P 1'
#
loop_
_entity.id
_entity.type
_entity.pdbx_description
1 polymer ?
#
loop_
_entity_poly.entity_id
_entity_poly.type
_entity_poly.pdbx_seq_one_letter_code
_entity_poly.pdbx_strand_id
1 'polypeptide(L)'
;MEFKEVLTKRRSVRKFLPTHPSHEVLSDIVHDALTAPSSRNMHTTRFMIIEDRETLDKIAEMRDYGSGFMTGAPAAIVVMGDTTKTDLWRENCAISATILQLSIVNHGLASCWVHVADRPRIHEKPDSERAEAYLRTFLDIPEDWKVECVVALGYSDFEPKPLPEWDSESTILWHK
;
A
#
# COMPACT_ATOMS: atom_id res chain seq x y z
N MET A 1 1.88 -16.35 -11.92
CA MET A 1 2.97 -17.03 -11.16
C MET A 1 2.37 -18.03 -10.18
N GLU A 2 3.17 -19.03 -9.80
CA GLU A 2 2.80 -19.90 -8.68
C GLU A 2 2.76 -19.12 -7.37
N PHE A 3 1.81 -19.45 -6.47
CA PHE A 3 1.57 -18.67 -5.23
C PHE A 3 2.82 -18.55 -4.34
N LYS A 4 3.60 -19.65 -4.20
CA LYS A 4 4.86 -19.62 -3.44
C LYS A 4 5.88 -18.66 -4.05
N GLU A 5 5.92 -18.57 -5.37
CA GLU A 5 6.81 -17.65 -6.08
C GLU A 5 6.42 -16.19 -5.81
N VAL A 6 5.12 -15.87 -5.84
CA VAL A 6 4.60 -14.53 -5.50
C VAL A 6 5.02 -14.14 -4.08
N LEU A 7 4.82 -15.03 -3.09
CA LEU A 7 5.22 -14.80 -1.70
C LEU A 7 6.73 -14.55 -1.58
N THR A 8 7.53 -15.31 -2.32
CA THR A 8 9.00 -15.20 -2.30
C THR A 8 9.48 -13.91 -2.97
N LYS A 9 8.85 -13.50 -4.06
CA LYS A 9 9.22 -12.30 -4.83
C LYS A 9 8.73 -11.00 -4.20
N ARG A 10 7.63 -11.01 -3.44
CA ARG A 10 7.12 -9.78 -2.83
C ARG A 10 8.17 -9.17 -1.88
N ARG A 11 8.57 -7.96 -2.18
CA ARG A 11 9.49 -7.12 -1.36
C ARG A 11 9.02 -5.68 -1.36
N SER A 12 9.49 -4.91 -0.38
CA SER A 12 9.35 -3.46 -0.36
C SER A 12 10.40 -2.83 -1.26
N VAL A 13 10.07 -2.64 -2.52
CA VAL A 13 10.93 -2.04 -3.54
C VAL A 13 10.66 -0.55 -3.65
N ARG A 14 11.71 0.26 -3.67
CA ARG A 14 11.66 1.74 -3.67
C ARG A 14 12.37 2.36 -4.86
N LYS A 15 12.73 1.55 -5.86
CA LYS A 15 13.31 1.99 -7.13
C LYS A 15 12.44 1.46 -8.25
N PHE A 16 11.97 2.33 -9.09
CA PHE A 16 11.07 2.00 -10.19
C PHE A 16 11.65 2.48 -11.51
N LEU A 17 11.28 1.78 -12.58
CA LEU A 17 11.52 2.21 -13.95
C LEU A 17 10.47 3.28 -14.33
N PRO A 18 10.77 4.17 -15.26
CA PRO A 18 9.84 5.24 -15.69
C PRO A 18 8.65 4.71 -16.50
N THR A 19 8.64 3.43 -16.83
CA THR A 19 7.55 2.80 -17.58
C THR A 19 6.29 2.72 -16.74
N HIS A 20 5.20 3.31 -17.23
CA HIS A 20 3.89 3.26 -16.58
C HIS A 20 3.22 1.90 -16.79
N PRO A 21 2.63 1.29 -15.76
CA PRO A 21 1.67 0.20 -15.92
C PRO A 21 0.47 0.66 -16.74
N SER A 22 -0.17 -0.24 -17.50
CA SER A 22 -1.41 0.12 -18.19
C SER A 22 -2.59 0.26 -17.24
N HIS A 23 -3.61 1.04 -17.62
CA HIS A 23 -4.85 1.16 -16.85
C HIS A 23 -5.51 -0.20 -16.59
N GLU A 24 -5.46 -1.12 -17.57
CA GLU A 24 -5.97 -2.48 -17.44
C GLU A 24 -5.27 -3.21 -16.30
N VAL A 25 -3.92 -3.21 -16.27
CA VAL A 25 -3.13 -3.84 -15.21
C VAL A 25 -3.44 -3.22 -13.86
N LEU A 26 -3.53 -1.88 -13.75
CA LEU A 26 -3.87 -1.22 -12.49
C LEU A 26 -5.28 -1.58 -12.01
N SER A 27 -6.23 -1.68 -12.93
CA SER A 27 -7.60 -2.09 -12.65
C SER A 27 -7.67 -3.53 -12.15
N ASP A 28 -6.97 -4.46 -12.83
CA ASP A 28 -6.94 -5.87 -12.45
C ASP A 28 -6.33 -6.06 -11.05
N ILE A 29 -5.25 -5.35 -10.73
CA ILE A 29 -4.63 -5.36 -9.41
C ILE A 29 -5.63 -4.92 -8.32
N VAL A 30 -6.42 -3.88 -8.57
CA VAL A 30 -7.44 -3.42 -7.62
C VAL A 30 -8.60 -4.42 -7.54
N HIS A 31 -9.04 -5.01 -8.65
CA HIS A 31 -10.06 -6.06 -8.65
C HIS A 31 -9.64 -7.28 -7.81
N ASP A 32 -8.39 -7.71 -7.93
CA ASP A 32 -7.87 -8.77 -7.06
C ASP A 32 -7.92 -8.37 -5.59
N ALA A 33 -7.55 -7.13 -5.25
CA ALA A 33 -7.60 -6.65 -3.88
C ALA A 33 -9.04 -6.54 -3.32
N LEU A 34 -10.06 -6.36 -4.16
CA LEU A 34 -11.47 -6.37 -3.76
C LEU A 34 -11.96 -7.77 -3.33
N THR A 35 -11.25 -8.85 -3.71
CA THR A 35 -11.57 -10.21 -3.26
C THR A 35 -11.17 -10.49 -1.81
N ALA A 36 -10.43 -9.58 -1.18
CA ALA A 36 -9.97 -9.70 0.20
C ALA A 36 -11.15 -9.93 1.16
N PRO A 37 -11.02 -10.85 2.13
CA PRO A 37 -12.03 -10.99 3.16
C PRO A 37 -12.12 -9.72 4.01
N SER A 38 -13.29 -9.46 4.55
CA SER A 38 -13.52 -8.29 5.40
C SER A 38 -14.41 -8.66 6.60
N SER A 39 -14.33 -7.87 7.67
CA SER A 39 -15.19 -8.06 8.84
C SER A 39 -16.65 -8.07 8.42
N ARG A 40 -17.41 -9.09 8.87
CA ARG A 40 -18.82 -9.29 8.51
C ARG A 40 -19.13 -9.25 7.01
N ASN A 41 -18.13 -9.49 6.16
CA ASN A 41 -18.26 -9.41 4.70
C ASN A 41 -18.72 -8.02 4.19
N MET A 42 -18.31 -6.94 4.87
CA MET A 42 -18.82 -5.58 4.60
C MET A 42 -18.10 -4.87 3.46
N HIS A 43 -16.94 -5.35 3.02
CA HIS A 43 -16.14 -4.82 1.90
C HIS A 43 -15.98 -3.29 1.97
N THR A 44 -15.49 -2.78 3.11
CA THR A 44 -15.41 -1.35 3.40
C THR A 44 -14.15 -0.68 2.84
N THR A 45 -13.20 -1.46 2.32
CA THR A 45 -11.97 -0.90 1.72
C THR A 45 -12.28 -0.19 0.41
N ARG A 46 -11.61 0.93 0.19
CA ARG A 46 -11.71 1.78 -1.01
C ARG A 46 -10.30 2.05 -1.53
N PHE A 47 -10.19 2.21 -2.84
CA PHE A 47 -8.92 2.43 -3.52
C PHE A 47 -9.02 3.66 -4.40
N MET A 48 -7.95 4.47 -4.43
CA MET A 48 -7.79 5.57 -5.38
C MET A 48 -6.48 5.35 -6.11
N ILE A 49 -6.54 5.22 -7.43
CA ILE A 49 -5.37 5.04 -8.30
C ILE A 49 -4.88 6.43 -8.69
N ILE A 50 -3.59 6.68 -8.52
CA ILE A 50 -2.91 7.94 -8.86
C ILE A 50 -1.82 7.64 -9.89
N GLU A 51 -1.87 8.34 -11.02
CA GLU A 51 -0.92 8.19 -12.12
C GLU A 51 -0.31 9.53 -12.55
N ASP A 52 -0.95 10.65 -12.22
CA ASP A 52 -0.41 11.96 -12.58
C ASP A 52 0.80 12.34 -11.73
N ARG A 53 1.83 12.86 -12.40
CA ARG A 53 3.13 13.15 -11.78
C ARG A 53 3.05 14.20 -10.67
N GLU A 54 2.24 15.23 -10.86
CA GLU A 54 2.12 16.32 -9.88
C GLU A 54 1.56 15.82 -8.55
N THR A 55 0.52 15.00 -8.59
CA THR A 55 -0.08 14.39 -7.40
C THR A 55 0.88 13.39 -6.75
N LEU A 56 1.61 12.57 -7.53
CA LEU A 56 2.61 11.66 -6.99
C LEU A 56 3.75 12.39 -6.28
N ASP A 57 4.20 13.53 -6.80
CA ASP A 57 5.23 14.36 -6.16
C ASP A 57 4.72 14.97 -4.85
N LYS A 58 3.48 15.45 -4.81
CA LYS A 58 2.84 15.90 -3.55
C LYS A 58 2.70 14.76 -2.54
N ILE A 59 2.29 13.56 -2.97
CA ILE A 59 2.22 12.39 -2.09
C ILE A 59 3.60 12.04 -1.49
N ALA A 60 4.68 12.21 -2.25
CA ALA A 60 6.04 11.99 -1.75
C ALA A 60 6.40 12.88 -0.56
N GLU A 61 5.77 14.07 -0.44
CA GLU A 61 5.95 15.02 0.66
C GLU A 61 5.05 14.76 1.88
N MET A 62 4.17 13.76 1.83
CA MET A 62 3.23 13.48 2.93
C MET A 62 3.93 13.14 4.24
N ARG A 63 5.18 12.70 4.17
CA ARG A 63 6.05 12.44 5.32
C ARG A 63 7.49 12.80 5.00
N ASP A 64 8.20 13.40 5.95
CA ASP A 64 9.63 13.70 5.85
C ASP A 64 10.51 12.43 5.90
N TYR A 65 9.96 11.30 6.35
CA TYR A 65 10.66 10.02 6.44
C TYR A 65 9.83 8.89 5.80
N GLY A 66 10.41 8.23 4.81
CA GLY A 66 9.89 6.98 4.23
C GLY A 66 8.93 7.14 3.05
N SER A 67 8.59 8.36 2.60
CA SER A 67 7.76 8.59 1.41
C SER A 67 8.49 9.22 0.23
N GLY A 68 9.63 9.87 0.45
CA GLY A 68 10.36 10.62 -0.60
C GLY A 68 10.71 9.82 -1.86
N PHE A 69 10.88 8.48 -1.76
CA PHE A 69 11.14 7.62 -2.92
C PHE A 69 9.95 7.57 -3.92
N MET A 70 8.76 8.02 -3.51
CA MET A 70 7.56 8.03 -4.36
C MET A 70 7.67 9.01 -5.54
N THR A 71 8.60 9.97 -5.48
CA THR A 71 8.95 10.82 -6.63
C THR A 71 9.42 9.99 -7.84
N GLY A 72 9.94 8.79 -7.64
CA GLY A 72 10.34 7.87 -8.70
C GLY A 72 9.28 6.82 -9.07
N ALA A 73 8.13 6.79 -8.39
CA ALA A 73 7.09 5.80 -8.69
C ALA A 73 6.22 6.29 -9.85
N PRO A 74 5.93 5.44 -10.87
CA PRO A 74 5.04 5.80 -11.98
C PRO A 74 3.56 5.77 -11.59
N ALA A 75 3.19 5.07 -10.52
CA ALA A 75 1.82 5.03 -10.01
C ALA A 75 1.80 4.78 -8.50
N ALA A 76 0.68 5.12 -7.87
CA ALA A 76 0.39 4.81 -6.48
C ALA A 76 -1.09 4.45 -6.31
N ILE A 77 -1.39 3.65 -5.28
CA ILE A 77 -2.75 3.32 -4.88
C ILE A 77 -2.95 3.73 -3.42
N VAL A 78 -3.86 4.66 -3.17
CA VAL A 78 -4.28 5.05 -1.82
C VAL A 78 -5.30 4.03 -1.34
N VAL A 79 -5.05 3.43 -0.18
CA VAL A 79 -5.93 2.42 0.44
C VAL A 79 -6.64 3.07 1.61
N MET A 80 -7.97 3.08 1.56
CA MET A 80 -8.84 3.78 2.50
C MET A 80 -9.93 2.87 3.02
N GLY A 81 -10.42 3.16 4.23
CA GLY A 81 -11.55 2.45 4.84
C GLY A 81 -12.70 3.38 5.16
N ASP A 82 -13.92 2.95 4.82
CA ASP A 82 -15.16 3.59 5.24
C ASP A 82 -15.39 3.28 6.73
N THR A 83 -15.23 4.30 7.58
CA THR A 83 -15.30 4.18 9.04
C THR A 83 -16.74 4.17 9.58
N THR A 84 -17.73 4.50 8.75
CA THR A 84 -19.15 4.46 9.15
C THR A 84 -19.70 3.05 9.24
N LYS A 85 -19.03 2.09 8.60
CA LYS A 85 -19.48 0.70 8.47
C LYS A 85 -18.91 -0.22 9.53
N THR A 86 -17.68 0.02 9.97
CA THR A 86 -16.99 -0.85 10.93
C THR A 86 -15.84 -0.11 11.61
N ASP A 87 -15.60 -0.44 12.87
CA ASP A 87 -14.42 -0.07 13.65
C ASP A 87 -13.16 -0.86 13.20
N LEU A 88 -13.33 -2.01 12.53
CA LEU A 88 -12.25 -2.85 11.99
C LEU A 88 -11.80 -2.40 10.59
N TRP A 89 -11.94 -1.12 10.25
CA TRP A 89 -11.59 -0.61 8.95
C TRP A 89 -10.09 -0.75 8.63
N ARG A 90 -9.22 -0.63 9.64
CA ARG A 90 -7.76 -0.78 9.47
C ARG A 90 -7.38 -2.19 9.10
N GLU A 91 -7.91 -3.17 9.82
CA GLU A 91 -7.69 -4.59 9.55
C GLU A 91 -8.17 -4.95 8.15
N ASN A 92 -9.36 -4.49 7.76
CA ASN A 92 -9.88 -4.69 6.40
C ASN A 92 -8.95 -4.07 5.35
N CYS A 93 -8.48 -2.83 5.56
CA CYS A 93 -7.53 -2.17 4.67
C CYS A 93 -6.19 -2.92 4.59
N ALA A 94 -5.65 -3.38 5.73
CA ALA A 94 -4.39 -4.11 5.78
C ALA A 94 -4.46 -5.44 5.04
N ILE A 95 -5.57 -6.18 5.18
CA ILE A 95 -5.81 -7.43 4.45
C ILE A 95 -5.88 -7.14 2.94
N SER A 96 -6.70 -6.17 2.54
CA SER A 96 -6.85 -5.78 1.13
C SER A 96 -5.52 -5.29 0.52
N ALA A 97 -4.76 -4.47 1.25
CA ALA A 97 -3.46 -3.98 0.79
C ALA A 97 -2.41 -5.12 0.69
N THR A 98 -2.53 -6.17 1.49
CA THR A 98 -1.70 -7.37 1.36
C THR A 98 -2.01 -8.10 0.06
N ILE A 99 -3.29 -8.35 -0.24
CA ILE A 99 -3.70 -8.95 -1.52
C ILE A 99 -3.27 -8.07 -2.70
N LEU A 100 -3.47 -6.73 -2.59
CA LEU A 100 -2.99 -5.76 -3.58
C LEU A 100 -1.51 -5.95 -3.91
N GLN A 101 -0.64 -6.03 -2.88
CA GLN A 101 0.80 -6.20 -3.08
C GLN A 101 1.16 -7.56 -3.69
N LEU A 102 0.42 -8.63 -3.39
CA LEU A 102 0.62 -9.94 -4.00
C LEU A 102 0.20 -9.91 -5.47
N SER A 103 -0.92 -9.27 -5.79
CA SER A 103 -1.38 -9.08 -7.18
C SER A 103 -0.38 -8.25 -8.00
N ILE A 104 0.15 -7.14 -7.43
CA ILE A 104 1.20 -6.34 -8.08
C ILE A 104 2.38 -7.23 -8.51
N VAL A 105 2.85 -8.09 -7.62
CA VAL A 105 3.96 -9.02 -7.94
C VAL A 105 3.53 -10.04 -8.99
N ASN A 106 2.30 -10.56 -8.93
CA ASN A 106 1.79 -11.52 -9.92
C ASN A 106 1.73 -10.92 -11.34
N HIS A 107 1.50 -9.61 -11.44
CA HIS A 107 1.54 -8.85 -12.70
C HIS A 107 2.96 -8.42 -13.12
N GLY A 108 4.01 -8.89 -12.43
CA GLY A 108 5.40 -8.58 -12.77
C GLY A 108 5.86 -7.19 -12.34
N LEU A 109 5.14 -6.55 -11.44
CA LEU A 109 5.45 -5.24 -10.89
C LEU A 109 6.06 -5.37 -9.49
N ALA A 110 6.64 -4.27 -9.03
CA ALA A 110 7.16 -4.12 -7.67
C ALA A 110 6.35 -3.08 -6.91
N SER A 111 6.38 -3.13 -5.58
CA SER A 111 5.66 -2.17 -4.74
C SER A 111 6.35 -1.88 -3.41
N CYS A 112 5.93 -0.78 -2.79
CA CYS A 112 6.26 -0.48 -1.41
C CYS A 112 5.07 0.18 -0.71
N TRP A 113 4.72 -0.36 0.46
CA TRP A 113 3.75 0.22 1.39
C TRP A 113 4.33 1.43 2.10
N VAL A 114 3.62 2.55 2.12
CA VAL A 114 3.90 3.72 2.95
C VAL A 114 2.72 3.93 3.90
N HIS A 115 2.95 3.71 5.18
CA HIS A 115 1.90 3.82 6.18
C HIS A 115 1.51 5.28 6.44
N VAL A 116 0.20 5.56 6.50
CA VAL A 116 -0.39 6.90 6.67
C VAL A 116 -1.15 7.03 7.98
N ALA A 117 -1.95 6.01 8.36
CA ALA A 117 -2.81 6.06 9.53
C ALA A 117 -2.04 6.46 10.80
N ASP A 118 -2.53 7.51 11.48
CA ASP A 118 -1.95 8.08 12.70
C ASP A 118 -0.48 8.54 12.62
N ARG A 119 0.09 8.67 11.40
CA ARG A 119 1.47 9.12 11.26
C ARG A 119 1.57 10.64 11.21
N PRO A 120 2.49 11.24 11.98
CA PRO A 120 2.83 12.64 11.82
C PRO A 120 3.56 12.86 10.48
N ARG A 121 3.41 14.03 9.91
CA ARG A 121 4.12 14.43 8.70
C ARG A 121 5.62 14.59 8.95
N ILE A 122 5.99 15.11 10.13
CA ILE A 122 7.37 15.26 10.57
C ILE A 122 7.67 14.22 11.63
N HIS A 123 8.56 13.28 11.32
CA HIS A 123 8.85 12.12 12.18
C HIS A 123 9.28 12.51 13.62
N GLU A 124 10.16 13.50 13.74
CA GLU A 124 10.68 13.96 15.05
C GLU A 124 9.70 14.88 15.81
N LYS A 125 8.55 15.22 15.20
CA LYS A 125 7.51 16.07 15.79
C LYS A 125 6.18 15.34 15.81
N PRO A 126 5.91 14.48 16.82
CA PRO A 126 4.69 13.67 16.90
C PRO A 126 3.39 14.49 16.84
N ASP A 127 3.43 15.75 17.28
CA ASP A 127 2.28 16.68 17.29
C ASP A 127 2.16 17.51 16.00
N SER A 128 3.03 17.26 14.99
CA SER A 128 2.91 17.93 13.70
C SER A 128 1.66 17.49 12.95
N GLU A 129 1.33 18.20 11.86
CA GLU A 129 0.26 17.84 10.95
C GLU A 129 0.28 16.33 10.63
N ARG A 130 -0.89 15.69 10.57
CA ARG A 130 -0.99 14.29 10.19
C ARG A 130 -0.79 14.11 8.68
N ALA A 131 -0.11 13.03 8.29
CA ALA A 131 0.09 12.69 6.88
C ALA A 131 -1.26 12.61 6.11
N GLU A 132 -2.30 12.06 6.73
CA GLU A 132 -3.64 12.01 6.15
C GLU A 132 -4.23 13.42 5.96
N ALA A 133 -4.06 14.34 6.93
CA ALA A 133 -4.55 15.70 6.81
C ALA A 133 -3.91 16.42 5.61
N TYR A 134 -2.61 16.22 5.42
CA TYR A 134 -1.90 16.75 4.25
C TYR A 134 -2.43 16.16 2.93
N LEU A 135 -2.64 14.85 2.85
CA LEU A 135 -3.21 14.22 1.65
C LEU A 135 -4.59 14.80 1.28
N ARG A 136 -5.42 15.10 2.28
CA ARG A 136 -6.75 15.71 2.10
C ARG A 136 -6.71 17.13 1.53
N THR A 137 -5.58 17.81 1.54
CA THR A 137 -5.47 19.16 0.96
C THR A 137 -5.51 19.16 -0.58
N PHE A 138 -5.30 18.01 -1.22
CA PHE A 138 -5.27 17.88 -2.69
C PHE A 138 -5.91 16.60 -3.23
N LEU A 139 -6.32 15.65 -2.38
CA LEU A 139 -7.09 14.46 -2.77
C LEU A 139 -8.52 14.60 -2.26
N ASP A 140 -9.49 14.38 -3.13
CA ASP A 140 -10.91 14.38 -2.79
C ASP A 140 -11.29 13.08 -2.03
N ILE A 141 -10.87 13.01 -0.76
CA ILE A 141 -11.16 11.88 0.12
C ILE A 141 -12.43 12.20 0.92
N PRO A 142 -13.52 11.40 0.81
CA PRO A 142 -14.71 11.59 1.61
C PRO A 142 -14.40 11.67 3.11
N GLU A 143 -15.13 12.51 3.84
CA GLU A 143 -14.88 12.79 5.27
C GLU A 143 -14.92 11.52 6.13
N ASP A 144 -15.86 10.61 5.81
CA ASP A 144 -16.05 9.35 6.52
C ASP A 144 -15.01 8.28 6.19
N TRP A 145 -14.13 8.50 5.23
CA TRP A 145 -13.08 7.56 4.88
C TRP A 145 -11.76 7.95 5.51
N LYS A 146 -11.01 6.97 6.00
CA LYS A 146 -9.69 7.14 6.57
C LYS A 146 -8.63 6.44 5.73
N VAL A 147 -7.47 7.08 5.59
CA VAL A 147 -6.35 6.52 4.83
C VAL A 147 -5.51 5.61 5.71
N GLU A 148 -5.39 4.34 5.32
CA GLU A 148 -4.50 3.38 5.97
C GLU A 148 -3.07 3.54 5.46
N CYS A 149 -2.91 3.50 4.15
CA CYS A 149 -1.60 3.56 3.52
C CYS A 149 -1.68 4.05 2.07
N VAL A 150 -0.52 4.35 1.51
CA VAL A 150 -0.31 4.50 0.07
C VAL A 150 0.66 3.43 -0.39
N VAL A 151 0.30 2.69 -1.44
CA VAL A 151 1.15 1.68 -2.06
C VAL A 151 1.71 2.24 -3.36
N ALA A 152 3.01 2.58 -3.36
CA ALA A 152 3.72 2.92 -4.58
C ALA A 152 3.96 1.65 -5.41
N LEU A 153 3.81 1.72 -6.74
CA LEU A 153 4.03 0.57 -7.62
C LEU A 153 4.57 0.97 -8.99
N GLY A 154 5.22 0.02 -9.64
CA GLY A 154 5.79 0.17 -10.98
C GLY A 154 6.68 -1.00 -11.35
N TYR A 155 7.15 -1.02 -12.59
CA TYR A 155 8.20 -1.95 -13.01
C TYR A 155 9.51 -1.63 -12.29
N SER A 156 10.34 -2.66 -12.05
CA SER A 156 11.62 -2.47 -11.37
C SER A 156 12.63 -3.52 -11.84
N ASP A 157 13.88 -3.11 -11.99
CA ASP A 157 15.04 -3.97 -12.20
C ASP A 157 15.81 -4.24 -10.89
N PHE A 158 15.28 -3.77 -9.76
CA PHE A 158 15.88 -3.94 -8.45
C PHE A 158 15.77 -5.38 -7.98
N GLU A 159 16.91 -6.02 -7.75
CA GLU A 159 16.98 -7.36 -7.17
C GLU A 159 17.09 -7.27 -5.64
N PRO A 160 16.04 -7.61 -4.90
CA PRO A 160 16.08 -7.59 -3.44
C PRO A 160 16.93 -8.74 -2.89
N LYS A 161 17.51 -8.52 -1.71
CA LYS A 161 18.22 -9.57 -0.98
C LYS A 161 17.29 -10.78 -0.71
N PRO A 162 17.84 -12.01 -0.61
CA PRO A 162 17.05 -13.17 -0.20
C PRO A 162 16.24 -12.92 1.08
N LEU A 163 15.16 -13.68 1.24
CA LEU A 163 14.43 -13.69 2.53
C LEU A 163 15.36 -14.19 3.64
N PRO A 164 15.24 -13.63 4.85
CA PRO A 164 15.92 -14.21 6.01
C PRO A 164 15.38 -15.62 6.28
N GLU A 165 16.22 -16.45 6.88
CA GLU A 165 15.77 -17.71 7.46
C GLU A 165 14.94 -17.41 8.73
N TRP A 166 13.84 -18.11 8.89
CA TRP A 166 12.95 -17.95 10.04
C TRP A 166 13.22 -19.08 11.04
N ASP A 167 13.40 -18.75 12.31
CA ASP A 167 13.35 -19.72 13.38
C ASP A 167 11.89 -20.16 13.61
N SER A 168 11.53 -21.28 13.01
CA SER A 168 10.18 -21.83 13.13
C SER A 168 9.88 -22.35 14.53
N GLU A 169 10.87 -22.78 15.31
CA GLU A 169 10.67 -23.34 16.65
C GLU A 169 10.24 -22.27 17.64
N SER A 170 10.82 -21.05 17.54
CA SER A 170 10.42 -19.92 18.39
C SER A 170 9.16 -19.20 17.89
N THR A 171 8.79 -19.40 16.61
CA THR A 171 7.68 -18.64 15.98
C THR A 171 6.37 -19.42 15.97
N ILE A 172 6.42 -20.77 15.93
CA ILE A 172 5.25 -21.64 15.83
C ILE A 172 5.07 -22.40 17.14
N LEU A 173 3.98 -22.12 17.84
CA LEU A 173 3.60 -22.83 19.05
C LEU A 173 2.57 -23.92 18.73
N TRP A 174 2.86 -25.15 19.13
CA TRP A 174 1.96 -26.28 19.00
C TRP A 174 1.26 -26.58 20.33
N HIS A 175 -0.06 -26.40 20.37
CA HIS A 175 -0.88 -26.89 21.48
C HIS A 175 -1.34 -28.32 21.16
N LYS A 176 -0.91 -29.29 21.99
CA LYS A 176 -1.25 -30.72 21.85
C LYS A 176 -2.21 -31.13 22.96
#